data_d7953a3f379c5e529b931483c1480410
#
_entry.id   d7953a3f379c5e529b931483c1480410
#
_cell.length_a   1.000
_cell.length_b   1.000
_cell.length_c   1.000
_cell.angle_alpha   90.00
_cell.angle_beta   90.00
_cell.angle_gamma   90.00
#
_symmetry.space_group_name_H-M   'P 1'
#
loop_
_entity.id
_entity.type
_entity.pdbx_description
1 polymer ?
#
loop_
_entity_poly.entity_id
_entity_poly.type
_entity_poly.pdbx_seq_one_letter_code
_entity_poly.pdbx_strand_id
1 'polypeptide(L)'
;MPRVPSQTPPAPPARWLAGRLAVVTGASRGIGAATAVAVAAAGAHVVLAARDGQALDGVAGRIKDAGGQATPLATDVSDEAAVERLFAEAGGMGRLSALVCAAAVLTPAPFAETTPAMWRETLEVNLTGAFLCCRAAFTAMVRAGEGRMVNIASLSGVYATEKFPGLAAYNVSKYGVIGLTEAIAVEGKEHGISAVCLSPGAVDTEMLRRANPALRPGLTPDDVAALIVALLDSPLAPASGANIPLFSNA
;
A
#
# COMPACT_ATOMS: atom_id res chain seq x y z
N MET A 1 52.66 18.63 -6.32
CA MET A 1 51.24 18.36 -6.57
C MET A 1 50.46 18.61 -5.29
N PRO A 2 49.48 19.49 -5.25
CA PRO A 2 48.66 19.70 -4.04
C PRO A 2 47.79 18.46 -3.76
N ARG A 3 47.79 17.98 -2.50
CA ARG A 3 46.95 16.90 -2.05
C ARG A 3 45.49 17.35 -2.10
N VAL A 4 44.67 16.64 -2.87
CA VAL A 4 43.21 16.77 -2.82
C VAL A 4 42.77 16.36 -1.40
N PRO A 5 42.04 17.18 -0.65
CA PRO A 5 41.54 16.80 0.65
C PRO A 5 40.60 15.60 0.48
N SER A 6 40.80 14.54 1.31
CA SER A 6 39.90 13.38 1.38
C SER A 6 38.52 13.87 1.83
N GLN A 7 37.59 13.92 0.89
CA GLN A 7 36.20 14.17 1.24
C GLN A 7 35.69 12.90 1.93
N THR A 8 35.38 13.00 3.20
CA THR A 8 34.59 11.96 3.89
C THR A 8 33.28 11.80 3.11
N PRO A 9 32.91 10.59 2.67
CA PRO A 9 31.63 10.42 1.99
C PRO A 9 30.51 10.96 2.87
N PRO A 10 29.52 11.67 2.30
CA PRO A 10 28.39 12.16 3.07
C PRO A 10 27.73 11.00 3.79
N ALA A 11 27.35 11.22 5.04
CA ALA A 11 26.59 10.25 5.80
C ALA A 11 25.36 9.83 4.98
N PRO A 12 25.00 8.51 4.96
CA PRO A 12 23.81 8.09 4.24
C PRO A 12 22.60 8.91 4.75
N PRO A 13 21.71 9.35 3.84
CA PRO A 13 20.56 10.15 4.24
C PRO A 13 19.79 9.41 5.33
N ALA A 14 19.43 10.15 6.38
CA ALA A 14 18.62 9.59 7.47
C ALA A 14 17.35 8.99 6.85
N ARG A 15 17.12 7.69 7.07
CA ARG A 15 15.94 7.00 6.55
C ARG A 15 14.70 7.64 7.16
N TRP A 16 13.82 8.18 6.30
CA TRP A 16 12.63 8.88 6.77
C TRP A 16 11.71 7.98 7.59
N LEU A 17 11.66 6.68 7.28
CA LEU A 17 10.86 5.69 8.01
C LEU A 17 11.38 5.37 9.42
N ALA A 18 12.65 5.64 9.73
CA ALA A 18 13.24 5.26 11.01
C ALA A 18 12.53 5.95 12.20
N GLY A 19 12.04 5.14 13.16
CA GLY A 19 11.33 5.60 14.36
C GLY A 19 9.91 6.13 14.09
N ARG A 20 9.37 5.94 12.88
CA ARG A 20 8.02 6.39 12.50
C ARG A 20 7.00 5.27 12.60
N LEU A 21 5.73 5.64 12.74
CA LEU A 21 4.60 4.72 12.70
C LEU A 21 4.05 4.63 11.27
N ALA A 22 3.88 3.41 10.78
CA ALA A 22 3.27 3.12 9.49
C ALA A 22 2.09 2.15 9.65
N VAL A 23 1.02 2.35 8.90
CA VAL A 23 -0.08 1.38 8.76
C VAL A 23 0.01 0.73 7.39
N VAL A 24 -0.08 -0.61 7.34
CA VAL A 24 -0.15 -1.37 6.10
C VAL A 24 -1.42 -2.22 6.11
N THR A 25 -2.35 -1.96 5.19
CA THR A 25 -3.56 -2.78 5.02
C THR A 25 -3.31 -3.93 4.06
N GLY A 26 -4.08 -5.01 4.19
CA GLY A 26 -3.82 -6.24 3.41
C GLY A 26 -2.49 -6.92 3.79
N ALA A 27 -2.01 -6.70 5.01
CA ALA A 27 -0.69 -7.10 5.47
C ALA A 27 -0.52 -8.60 5.77
N SER A 28 -1.56 -9.42 5.61
CA SER A 28 -1.50 -10.86 5.93
C SER A 28 -0.78 -11.70 4.88
N ARG A 29 -0.67 -11.25 3.61
CA ARG A 29 -0.06 -11.99 2.50
C ARG A 29 0.35 -11.08 1.34
N GLY A 30 1.06 -11.67 0.35
CA GLY A 30 1.40 -11.03 -0.92
C GLY A 30 2.13 -9.71 -0.76
N ILE A 31 1.76 -8.71 -1.57
CA ILE A 31 2.37 -7.38 -1.58
C ILE A 31 2.31 -6.71 -0.20
N GLY A 32 1.16 -6.78 0.49
CA GLY A 32 1.01 -6.14 1.80
C GLY A 32 1.94 -6.73 2.86
N ALA A 33 2.07 -8.06 2.92
CA ALA A 33 2.98 -8.72 3.86
C ALA A 33 4.45 -8.40 3.56
N ALA A 34 4.87 -8.47 2.29
CA ALA A 34 6.23 -8.10 1.88
C ALA A 34 6.53 -6.63 2.19
N THR A 35 5.58 -5.74 1.90
CA THR A 35 5.68 -4.31 2.23
C THR A 35 5.85 -4.09 3.73
N ALA A 36 5.05 -4.76 4.56
CA ALA A 36 5.12 -4.62 6.01
C ALA A 36 6.52 -5.02 6.54
N VAL A 37 7.05 -6.14 6.06
CA VAL A 37 8.41 -6.59 6.42
C VAL A 37 9.47 -5.57 5.97
N ALA A 38 9.39 -5.08 4.74
CA ALA A 38 10.36 -4.13 4.19
C ALA A 38 10.29 -2.76 4.90
N VAL A 39 9.10 -2.26 5.22
CA VAL A 39 8.89 -0.99 5.96
C VAL A 39 9.41 -1.12 7.39
N ALA A 40 9.20 -2.26 8.05
CA ALA A 40 9.78 -2.52 9.38
C ALA A 40 11.31 -2.62 9.32
N ALA A 41 11.89 -3.27 8.30
CA ALA A 41 13.34 -3.32 8.08
C ALA A 41 13.95 -1.94 7.80
N ALA A 42 13.16 -0.99 7.28
CA ALA A 42 13.55 0.41 7.13
C ALA A 42 13.49 1.20 8.46
N GLY A 43 13.07 0.57 9.56
CA GLY A 43 13.09 1.13 10.91
C GLY A 43 11.76 1.70 11.39
N ALA A 44 10.65 1.50 10.68
CA ALA A 44 9.34 1.90 11.15
C ALA A 44 8.74 0.87 12.13
N HIS A 45 7.90 1.33 13.07
CA HIS A 45 6.93 0.49 13.74
C HIS A 45 5.73 0.31 12.80
N VAL A 46 5.37 -0.94 12.45
CA VAL A 46 4.33 -1.22 11.47
C VAL A 46 3.09 -1.79 12.13
N VAL A 47 1.96 -1.11 11.97
CA VAL A 47 0.63 -1.66 12.30
C VAL A 47 0.15 -2.46 11.09
N LEU A 48 -0.07 -3.75 11.31
CA LEU A 48 -0.49 -4.72 10.30
C LEU A 48 -2.00 -4.87 10.33
N ALA A 49 -2.70 -4.53 9.24
CA ALA A 49 -4.16 -4.63 9.20
C ALA A 49 -4.62 -5.60 8.10
N ALA A 50 -5.41 -6.60 8.48
CA ALA A 50 -6.14 -7.51 7.61
C ALA A 50 -7.17 -8.28 8.42
N ARG A 51 -8.09 -9.00 7.76
CA ARG A 51 -9.13 -9.80 8.44
C ARG A 51 -8.60 -11.04 9.16
N ASP A 52 -7.55 -11.65 8.61
CA ASP A 52 -6.96 -12.89 9.13
C ASP A 52 -5.90 -12.57 10.19
N GLY A 53 -6.30 -12.57 11.46
CA GLY A 53 -5.44 -12.28 12.60
C GLY A 53 -4.28 -13.26 12.74
N GLN A 54 -4.52 -14.56 12.52
CA GLN A 54 -3.48 -15.58 12.61
C GLN A 54 -2.37 -15.38 11.56
N ALA A 55 -2.77 -15.05 10.34
CA ALA A 55 -1.79 -14.73 9.30
C ALA A 55 -1.03 -13.42 9.60
N LEU A 56 -1.67 -12.43 10.23
CA LEU A 56 -0.98 -11.21 10.70
C LEU A 56 0.04 -11.53 11.80
N ASP A 57 -0.29 -12.41 12.75
CA ASP A 57 0.64 -12.85 13.80
C ASP A 57 1.89 -13.51 13.20
N GLY A 58 1.73 -14.30 12.14
CA GLY A 58 2.84 -14.88 11.41
C GLY A 58 3.75 -13.83 10.74
N VAL A 59 3.18 -12.75 10.20
CA VAL A 59 3.94 -11.64 9.64
C VAL A 59 4.63 -10.84 10.75
N ALA A 60 3.94 -10.55 11.84
CA ALA A 60 4.50 -9.85 13.00
C ALA A 60 5.66 -10.64 13.62
N GLY A 61 5.55 -11.98 13.71
CA GLY A 61 6.63 -12.86 14.15
C GLY A 61 7.88 -12.68 13.30
N ARG A 62 7.76 -12.78 11.98
CA ARG A 62 8.91 -12.59 11.05
C ARG A 62 9.57 -11.22 11.20
N ILE A 63 8.77 -10.16 11.40
CA ILE A 63 9.30 -8.81 11.62
C ILE A 63 10.07 -8.74 12.95
N LYS A 64 9.53 -9.30 14.02
CA LYS A 64 10.17 -9.34 15.34
C LYS A 64 11.46 -10.15 15.34
N ASP A 65 11.47 -11.31 14.69
CA ASP A 65 12.65 -12.18 14.55
C ASP A 65 13.78 -11.48 13.80
N ALA A 66 13.44 -10.58 12.87
CA ALA A 66 14.38 -9.71 12.17
C ALA A 66 14.77 -8.43 12.95
N GLY A 67 14.31 -8.27 14.20
CA GLY A 67 14.60 -7.12 15.05
C GLY A 67 13.76 -5.88 14.79
N GLY A 68 12.71 -5.99 13.97
CA GLY A 68 11.75 -4.91 13.68
C GLY A 68 10.60 -4.84 14.70
N GLN A 69 9.74 -3.84 14.53
CA GLN A 69 8.55 -3.63 15.36
C GLN A 69 7.28 -3.75 14.54
N ALA A 70 6.34 -4.58 15.00
CA ALA A 70 5.04 -4.76 14.36
C ALA A 70 3.94 -5.03 15.38
N THR A 71 2.75 -4.49 15.11
CA THR A 71 1.52 -4.71 15.88
C THR A 71 0.43 -5.20 14.94
N PRO A 72 -0.03 -6.47 15.07
CA PRO A 72 -1.14 -6.99 14.28
C PRO A 72 -2.49 -6.50 14.85
N LEU A 73 -3.36 -5.99 13.99
CA LEU A 73 -4.73 -5.58 14.31
C LEU A 73 -5.70 -6.17 13.28
N ALA A 74 -6.52 -7.13 13.69
CA ALA A 74 -7.52 -7.74 12.83
C ALA A 74 -8.56 -6.70 12.41
N THR A 75 -8.64 -6.39 11.12
CA THR A 75 -9.45 -5.29 10.59
C THR A 75 -10.06 -5.67 9.24
N ASP A 76 -11.37 -5.51 9.09
CA ASP A 76 -12.03 -5.46 7.79
C ASP A 76 -12.06 -4.01 7.33
N VAL A 77 -11.37 -3.70 6.24
CA VAL A 77 -11.30 -2.32 5.71
C VAL A 77 -12.61 -1.83 5.11
N SER A 78 -13.56 -2.73 4.81
CA SER A 78 -14.90 -2.36 4.34
C SER A 78 -15.86 -1.96 5.47
N ASP A 79 -15.48 -2.20 6.74
CA ASP A 79 -16.22 -1.77 7.92
C ASP A 79 -15.64 -0.46 8.47
N GLU A 80 -16.39 0.64 8.34
CA GLU A 80 -15.97 1.97 8.79
C GLU A 80 -15.60 1.98 10.28
N ALA A 81 -16.40 1.33 11.14
CA ALA A 81 -16.13 1.28 12.57
C ALA A 81 -14.84 0.49 12.90
N ALA A 82 -14.56 -0.58 12.12
CA ALA A 82 -13.29 -1.32 12.27
C ALA A 82 -12.09 -0.45 11.84
N VAL A 83 -12.22 0.32 10.78
CA VAL A 83 -11.18 1.27 10.34
C VAL A 83 -10.97 2.37 11.38
N GLU A 84 -12.03 2.94 11.94
CA GLU A 84 -11.91 3.95 13.01
C GLU A 84 -11.16 3.38 14.24
N ARG A 85 -11.47 2.17 14.67
CA ARG A 85 -10.74 1.49 15.76
C ARG A 85 -9.28 1.28 15.42
N LEU A 86 -8.96 0.79 14.21
CA LEU A 86 -7.59 0.61 13.74
C LEU A 86 -6.76 1.89 13.90
N PHE A 87 -7.28 3.02 13.41
CA PHE A 87 -6.52 4.27 13.44
C PHE A 87 -6.50 4.93 14.83
N ALA A 88 -7.51 4.70 15.67
CA ALA A 88 -7.48 5.10 17.08
C ALA A 88 -6.40 4.34 17.86
N GLU A 89 -6.32 3.01 17.70
CA GLU A 89 -5.29 2.20 18.34
C GLU A 89 -3.88 2.55 17.80
N ALA A 90 -3.72 2.70 16.49
CA ALA A 90 -2.46 3.15 15.89
C ALA A 90 -2.02 4.52 16.46
N GLY A 91 -2.95 5.46 16.62
CA GLY A 91 -2.68 6.78 17.20
C GLY A 91 -2.18 6.73 18.64
N GLY A 92 -2.57 5.71 19.41
CA GLY A 92 -2.04 5.44 20.76
C GLY A 92 -0.60 4.93 20.78
N MET A 93 -0.08 4.40 19.65
CA MET A 93 1.27 3.85 19.54
C MET A 93 2.31 4.88 19.07
N GLY A 94 1.87 6.01 18.52
CA GLY A 94 2.76 7.05 18.05
C GLY A 94 2.15 7.91 16.95
N ARG A 95 2.99 8.78 16.38
CA ARG A 95 2.59 9.67 15.29
C ARG A 95 2.55 8.91 13.96
N LEU A 96 1.35 8.76 13.42
CA LEU A 96 1.18 8.15 12.11
C LEU A 96 1.85 9.01 11.02
N SER A 97 2.78 8.43 10.30
CA SER A 97 3.55 9.10 9.26
C SER A 97 3.37 8.47 7.88
N ALA A 98 3.09 7.16 7.81
CA ALA A 98 2.94 6.46 6.54
C ALA A 98 1.68 5.57 6.53
N LEU A 99 1.03 5.48 5.35
CA LEU A 99 -0.04 4.53 5.06
C LEU A 99 0.27 3.81 3.75
N VAL A 100 0.10 2.49 3.74
CA VAL A 100 0.08 1.69 2.51
C VAL A 100 -1.25 0.94 2.41
N CYS A 101 -2.06 1.29 1.41
CA CYS A 101 -3.33 0.62 1.11
C CYS A 101 -3.10 -0.51 0.10
N ALA A 102 -2.92 -1.75 0.62
CA ALA A 102 -2.74 -2.94 -0.21
C ALA A 102 -3.86 -3.99 -0.06
N ALA A 103 -4.88 -3.72 0.78
CA ALA A 103 -6.03 -4.60 0.91
C ALA A 103 -6.82 -4.64 -0.41
N ALA A 104 -7.10 -5.85 -0.92
CA ALA A 104 -7.91 -6.04 -2.11
C ALA A 104 -8.48 -7.46 -2.17
N VAL A 105 -9.59 -7.57 -2.90
CA VAL A 105 -10.19 -8.85 -3.33
C VAL A 105 -10.32 -8.86 -4.85
N LEU A 106 -10.31 -10.05 -5.42
CA LEU A 106 -10.49 -10.28 -6.85
C LEU A 106 -11.25 -11.59 -7.04
N THR A 107 -12.47 -11.48 -7.54
CA THR A 107 -13.34 -12.61 -7.88
C THR A 107 -13.65 -12.51 -9.37
N PRO A 108 -12.98 -13.30 -10.23
CA PRO A 108 -13.23 -13.27 -11.67
C PRO A 108 -14.62 -13.83 -11.98
N ALA A 109 -15.34 -13.15 -12.87
CA ALA A 109 -16.57 -13.65 -13.46
C ALA A 109 -16.80 -13.02 -14.85
N PRO A 110 -17.33 -13.75 -15.84
CA PRO A 110 -17.77 -13.15 -17.09
C PRO A 110 -18.67 -11.95 -16.84
N PHE A 111 -18.58 -10.92 -17.69
CA PHE A 111 -19.30 -9.66 -17.46
C PHE A 111 -20.81 -9.86 -17.21
N ALA A 112 -21.45 -10.72 -18.04
CA ALA A 112 -22.86 -11.02 -17.92
C ALA A 112 -23.23 -11.81 -16.64
N GLU A 113 -22.26 -12.47 -16.01
CA GLU A 113 -22.43 -13.26 -14.78
C GLU A 113 -21.97 -12.51 -13.53
N THR A 114 -21.38 -11.34 -13.68
CA THR A 114 -20.99 -10.50 -12.57
C THR A 114 -22.22 -10.00 -11.83
N THR A 115 -22.51 -10.61 -10.68
CA THR A 115 -23.69 -10.24 -9.89
C THR A 115 -23.52 -8.90 -9.20
N PRO A 116 -24.63 -8.20 -8.86
CA PRO A 116 -24.55 -6.99 -8.03
C PRO A 116 -23.87 -7.19 -6.67
N ALA A 117 -23.90 -8.39 -6.11
CA ALA A 117 -23.20 -8.71 -4.86
C ALA A 117 -21.69 -8.75 -5.07
N MET A 118 -21.19 -9.47 -6.09
CA MET A 118 -19.76 -9.52 -6.45
C MET A 118 -19.21 -8.12 -6.77
N TRP A 119 -20.00 -7.34 -7.51
CA TRP A 119 -19.66 -5.95 -7.83
C TRP A 119 -19.49 -5.12 -6.56
N ARG A 120 -20.49 -5.12 -5.67
CA ARG A 120 -20.47 -4.36 -4.42
C ARG A 120 -19.30 -4.79 -3.51
N GLU A 121 -19.14 -6.10 -3.28
CA GLU A 121 -18.03 -6.61 -2.46
C GLU A 121 -16.67 -6.11 -2.95
N THR A 122 -16.45 -6.19 -4.27
CA THR A 122 -15.19 -5.73 -4.85
C THR A 122 -14.96 -4.23 -4.64
N LEU A 123 -15.98 -3.42 -4.86
CA LEU A 123 -15.86 -1.97 -4.65
C LEU A 123 -15.73 -1.61 -3.17
N GLU A 124 -16.48 -2.26 -2.29
CA GLU A 124 -16.43 -2.01 -0.84
C GLU A 124 -15.03 -2.28 -0.29
N VAL A 125 -14.41 -3.40 -0.65
CA VAL A 125 -13.08 -3.71 -0.14
C VAL A 125 -12.00 -2.87 -0.85
N ASN A 126 -12.01 -2.83 -2.20
CA ASN A 126 -10.88 -2.30 -2.96
C ASN A 126 -10.87 -0.77 -3.04
N LEU A 127 -12.05 -0.13 -3.04
CA LEU A 127 -12.19 1.31 -3.24
C LEU A 127 -12.71 2.01 -1.99
N THR A 128 -13.89 1.61 -1.46
CA THR A 128 -14.44 2.21 -0.24
C THR A 128 -13.47 1.98 0.94
N GLY A 129 -12.93 0.77 1.10
CA GLY A 129 -11.96 0.47 2.15
C GLY A 129 -10.67 1.27 2.03
N ALA A 130 -10.16 1.47 0.81
CA ALA A 130 -9.02 2.36 0.59
C ALA A 130 -9.36 3.80 0.96
N PHE A 131 -10.53 4.30 0.57
CA PHE A 131 -11.01 5.63 0.95
C PHE A 131 -11.12 5.80 2.47
N LEU A 132 -11.73 4.86 3.18
CA LEU A 132 -11.88 4.91 4.64
C LEU A 132 -10.52 4.98 5.34
N CYS A 133 -9.59 4.12 4.94
CA CYS A 133 -8.22 4.12 5.50
C CYS A 133 -7.47 5.41 5.17
N CYS A 134 -7.54 5.90 3.93
CA CYS A 134 -6.92 7.15 3.53
C CYS A 134 -7.51 8.34 4.29
N ARG A 135 -8.84 8.43 4.46
CA ARG A 135 -9.53 9.49 5.20
C ARG A 135 -9.08 9.53 6.66
N ALA A 136 -9.03 8.38 7.33
CA ALA A 136 -8.60 8.29 8.71
C ALA A 136 -7.11 8.68 8.87
N ALA A 137 -6.25 8.18 8.00
CA ALA A 137 -4.83 8.54 7.98
C ALA A 137 -4.63 10.02 7.65
N PHE A 138 -5.33 10.56 6.68
CA PHE A 138 -5.28 11.97 6.29
C PHE A 138 -5.56 12.88 7.48
N THR A 139 -6.64 12.60 8.23
CA THR A 139 -7.00 13.35 9.43
C THR A 139 -5.89 13.33 10.48
N ALA A 140 -5.24 12.19 10.70
CA ALA A 140 -4.11 12.07 11.62
C ALA A 140 -2.87 12.82 11.11
N MET A 141 -2.58 12.74 9.81
CA MET A 141 -1.43 13.37 9.16
C MET A 141 -1.58 14.90 9.09
N VAL A 142 -2.79 15.44 8.90
CA VAL A 142 -3.05 16.89 8.98
C VAL A 142 -2.65 17.44 10.35
N ARG A 143 -3.03 16.75 11.43
CA ARG A 143 -2.62 17.14 12.81
C ARG A 143 -1.12 17.04 13.01
N ALA A 144 -0.47 16.16 12.28
CA ALA A 144 0.97 15.93 12.31
C ALA A 144 1.76 16.93 11.45
N GLY A 145 1.13 17.60 10.47
CA GLY A 145 1.75 18.51 9.50
C GLY A 145 2.62 17.80 8.46
N GLU A 146 2.58 16.46 8.39
CA GLU A 146 3.25 15.67 7.36
C GLU A 146 2.64 14.27 7.24
N GLY A 147 2.75 13.65 6.08
CA GLY A 147 2.35 12.27 5.88
C GLY A 147 2.68 11.76 4.47
N ARG A 148 2.80 10.43 4.34
CA ARG A 148 3.06 9.78 3.06
C ARG A 148 2.13 8.60 2.87
N MET A 149 1.45 8.56 1.73
CA MET A 149 0.52 7.49 1.37
C MET A 149 0.96 6.83 0.08
N VAL A 150 0.91 5.50 0.06
CA VAL A 150 1.07 4.71 -1.16
C VAL A 150 -0.17 3.81 -1.31
N ASN A 151 -0.92 4.03 -2.37
CA ASN A 151 -2.08 3.22 -2.71
C ASN A 151 -1.73 2.21 -3.79
N ILE A 152 -2.13 0.96 -3.61
CA ILE A 152 -1.85 -0.10 -4.58
C ILE A 152 -3.06 -0.29 -5.51
N ALA A 153 -2.93 0.20 -6.73
CA ALA A 153 -3.88 -0.08 -7.80
C ALA A 153 -3.48 -1.37 -8.58
N SER A 154 -3.45 -1.31 -9.88
CA SER A 154 -3.05 -2.38 -10.81
C SER A 154 -2.96 -1.81 -12.22
N LEU A 155 -2.20 -2.44 -13.12
CA LEU A 155 -2.31 -2.15 -14.56
C LEU A 155 -3.76 -2.30 -15.08
N SER A 156 -4.57 -3.12 -14.42
CA SER A 156 -6.02 -3.22 -14.70
C SER A 156 -6.77 -1.89 -14.52
N GLY A 157 -6.28 -0.98 -13.68
CA GLY A 157 -6.81 0.38 -13.48
C GLY A 157 -6.14 1.45 -14.35
N VAL A 158 -5.16 1.14 -15.16
CA VAL A 158 -4.45 2.11 -16.00
C VAL A 158 -5.09 2.20 -17.38
N TYR A 159 -5.30 3.42 -17.88
CA TYR A 159 -5.84 3.64 -19.22
C TYR A 159 -4.91 3.06 -20.29
N ALA A 160 -5.49 2.55 -21.37
CA ALA A 160 -4.79 1.99 -22.53
C ALA A 160 -3.85 0.80 -22.24
N THR A 161 -3.95 0.14 -21.09
CA THR A 161 -3.30 -1.15 -20.84
C THR A 161 -4.22 -2.30 -21.19
N GLU A 162 -3.64 -3.50 -21.41
CA GLU A 162 -4.40 -4.71 -21.65
C GLU A 162 -5.36 -5.01 -20.49
N LYS A 163 -6.59 -5.42 -20.84
CA LYS A 163 -7.62 -5.84 -19.89
C LYS A 163 -7.95 -7.30 -20.09
N PHE A 164 -8.01 -8.04 -18.99
CA PHE A 164 -8.37 -9.45 -19.01
C PHE A 164 -9.87 -9.64 -18.81
N PRO A 165 -10.50 -10.59 -19.52
CA PRO A 165 -11.90 -10.94 -19.31
C PRO A 165 -12.18 -11.31 -17.85
N GLY A 166 -13.41 -11.03 -17.41
CA GLY A 166 -13.84 -11.39 -16.06
C GLY A 166 -13.42 -10.46 -14.93
N LEU A 167 -12.76 -9.34 -15.21
CA LEU A 167 -12.24 -8.44 -14.19
C LEU A 167 -12.98 -7.09 -14.11
N ALA A 168 -14.23 -6.99 -14.56
CA ALA A 168 -14.94 -5.72 -14.67
C ALA A 168 -14.96 -4.93 -13.36
N ALA A 169 -15.44 -5.52 -12.25
CA ALA A 169 -15.52 -4.84 -10.95
C ALA A 169 -14.12 -4.48 -10.42
N TYR A 170 -13.15 -5.39 -10.59
CA TYR A 170 -11.76 -5.16 -10.19
C TYR A 170 -11.14 -3.99 -10.97
N ASN A 171 -11.28 -3.97 -12.29
CA ASN A 171 -10.79 -2.89 -13.14
C ASN A 171 -11.34 -1.54 -12.65
N VAL A 172 -12.66 -1.43 -12.50
CA VAL A 172 -13.30 -0.19 -12.03
C VAL A 172 -12.80 0.23 -10.65
N SER A 173 -12.67 -0.72 -9.70
CA SER A 173 -12.13 -0.42 -8.38
C SER A 173 -10.71 0.14 -8.45
N LYS A 174 -9.86 -0.39 -9.33
CA LYS A 174 -8.46 0.04 -9.46
C LYS A 174 -8.31 1.37 -10.22
N TYR A 175 -9.20 1.68 -11.17
CA TYR A 175 -9.34 3.04 -11.71
C TYR A 175 -9.74 4.04 -10.62
N GLY A 176 -10.70 3.66 -9.76
CA GLY A 176 -11.13 4.50 -8.64
C GLY A 176 -10.01 4.80 -7.64
N VAL A 177 -9.14 3.82 -7.33
CA VAL A 177 -7.98 4.03 -6.43
C VAL A 177 -6.98 5.03 -7.01
N ILE A 178 -6.76 5.04 -8.34
CA ILE A 178 -5.91 6.03 -9.00
C ILE A 178 -6.52 7.44 -8.81
N GLY A 179 -7.80 7.62 -9.15
CA GLY A 179 -8.48 8.91 -8.99
C GLY A 179 -8.57 9.37 -7.53
N LEU A 180 -8.78 8.44 -6.59
CA LEU A 180 -8.72 8.73 -5.15
C LEU A 180 -7.35 9.29 -4.75
N THR A 181 -6.27 8.71 -5.26
CA THR A 181 -4.91 9.17 -4.97
C THR A 181 -4.64 10.58 -5.48
N GLU A 182 -5.14 10.89 -6.68
CA GLU A 182 -5.04 12.22 -7.27
C GLU A 182 -5.79 13.26 -6.40
N ALA A 183 -7.00 12.93 -5.94
CA ALA A 183 -7.78 13.82 -5.06
C ALA A 183 -7.07 14.07 -3.73
N ILE A 184 -6.54 13.02 -3.08
CA ILE A 184 -5.76 13.14 -1.84
C ILE A 184 -4.53 14.04 -2.03
N ALA A 185 -3.84 13.91 -3.16
CA ALA A 185 -2.65 14.71 -3.44
C ALA A 185 -2.95 16.20 -3.57
N VAL A 186 -4.10 16.56 -4.15
CA VAL A 186 -4.55 17.95 -4.28
C VAL A 186 -4.81 18.56 -2.90
N GLU A 187 -5.62 17.88 -2.07
CA GLU A 187 -5.97 18.37 -0.74
C GLU A 187 -4.81 18.29 0.26
N GLY A 188 -3.95 17.28 0.12
CA GLY A 188 -2.81 17.05 1.03
C GLY A 188 -1.68 18.06 0.90
N LYS A 189 -1.58 18.77 -0.23
CA LYS A 189 -0.47 19.66 -0.55
C LYS A 189 -0.22 20.72 0.52
N GLU A 190 -1.27 21.36 1.01
CA GLU A 190 -1.17 22.42 2.03
C GLU A 190 -0.86 21.88 3.43
N HIS A 191 -1.00 20.57 3.63
CA HIS A 191 -0.78 19.89 4.90
C HIS A 191 0.53 19.10 4.95
N GLY A 192 1.40 19.21 3.93
CA GLY A 192 2.64 18.42 3.86
C GLY A 192 2.37 16.91 3.65
N ILE A 193 1.21 16.54 3.11
CA ILE A 193 0.82 15.17 2.83
C ILE A 193 1.04 14.87 1.36
N SER A 194 1.72 13.75 1.07
CA SER A 194 1.94 13.25 -0.29
C SER A 194 1.26 11.90 -0.47
N ALA A 195 0.64 11.69 -1.62
CA ALA A 195 0.02 10.43 -2.00
C ALA A 195 0.47 10.00 -3.39
N VAL A 196 0.88 8.74 -3.55
CA VAL A 196 1.29 8.15 -4.81
C VAL A 196 0.52 6.84 -5.03
N CYS A 197 0.13 6.59 -6.25
CA CYS A 197 -0.48 5.32 -6.66
C CYS A 197 0.57 4.44 -7.34
N LEU A 198 0.64 3.16 -6.96
CA LEU A 198 1.47 2.16 -7.61
C LEU A 198 0.56 1.16 -8.32
N SER A 199 0.78 0.95 -9.61
CA SER A 199 -0.05 0.09 -10.46
C SER A 199 0.75 -1.11 -10.99
N PRO A 200 0.93 -2.18 -10.17
CA PRO A 200 1.67 -3.35 -10.61
C PRO A 200 0.93 -4.15 -11.69
N GLY A 201 1.69 -4.78 -12.57
CA GLY A 201 1.24 -5.83 -13.47
C GLY A 201 1.14 -7.18 -12.74
N ALA A 202 1.62 -8.25 -13.39
CA ALA A 202 1.59 -9.60 -12.82
C ALA A 202 2.64 -9.76 -11.72
N VAL A 203 2.18 -9.82 -10.46
CA VAL A 203 3.01 -10.08 -9.28
C VAL A 203 2.74 -11.48 -8.77
N ASP A 204 3.77 -12.25 -8.42
CA ASP A 204 3.66 -13.63 -7.92
C ASP A 204 2.95 -13.69 -6.56
N THR A 205 1.64 -13.70 -6.59
CA THR A 205 0.76 -13.75 -5.42
C THR A 205 -0.26 -14.86 -5.55
N GLU A 206 -0.80 -15.30 -4.42
CA GLU A 206 -1.93 -16.24 -4.42
C GLU A 206 -3.13 -15.68 -5.18
N MET A 207 -3.40 -14.38 -5.08
CA MET A 207 -4.47 -13.70 -5.82
C MET A 207 -4.31 -13.88 -7.33
N LEU A 208 -3.11 -13.66 -7.86
CA LEU A 208 -2.83 -13.84 -9.30
C LEU A 208 -3.00 -15.30 -9.71
N ARG A 209 -2.42 -16.23 -8.96
CA ARG A 209 -2.50 -17.68 -9.27
C ARG A 209 -3.93 -18.19 -9.29
N ARG A 210 -4.81 -17.66 -8.42
CA ARG A 210 -6.24 -17.97 -8.42
C ARG A 210 -7.01 -17.33 -9.57
N ALA A 211 -6.69 -16.08 -9.89
CA ALA A 211 -7.42 -15.32 -10.92
C ALA A 211 -7.04 -15.71 -12.34
N ASN A 212 -5.77 -15.98 -12.58
CA ASN A 212 -5.24 -16.39 -13.89
C ASN A 212 -4.03 -17.32 -13.74
N PRO A 213 -4.25 -18.64 -13.57
CA PRO A 213 -3.17 -19.62 -13.39
C PRO A 213 -2.19 -19.72 -14.58
N ALA A 214 -2.62 -19.27 -15.76
CA ALA A 214 -1.79 -19.30 -16.97
C ALA A 214 -0.84 -18.12 -17.10
N LEU A 215 -1.11 -17.04 -16.37
CA LEU A 215 -0.30 -15.82 -16.43
C LEU A 215 0.99 -16.00 -15.61
N ARG A 216 2.13 -15.83 -16.27
CA ARG A 216 3.42 -15.87 -15.58
C ARG A 216 3.73 -14.51 -14.94
N PRO A 217 4.04 -14.45 -13.64
CA PRO A 217 4.43 -13.21 -13.00
C PRO A 217 5.85 -12.82 -13.40
N GLY A 218 6.04 -11.54 -13.73
CA GLY A 218 7.37 -10.96 -13.95
C GLY A 218 7.88 -10.16 -12.74
N LEU A 219 7.07 -10.05 -11.68
CA LEU A 219 7.40 -9.35 -10.45
C LEU A 219 7.15 -10.24 -9.24
N THR A 220 7.97 -10.08 -8.20
CA THR A 220 7.71 -10.66 -6.88
C THR A 220 7.06 -9.62 -5.94
N PRO A 221 6.41 -10.05 -4.85
CA PRO A 221 5.96 -9.13 -3.81
C PRO A 221 7.09 -8.27 -3.23
N ASP A 222 8.31 -8.81 -3.14
CA ASP A 222 9.47 -8.11 -2.60
C ASP A 222 9.96 -7.00 -3.54
N ASP A 223 9.90 -7.18 -4.86
CA ASP A 223 10.20 -6.12 -5.84
C ASP A 223 9.28 -4.92 -5.65
N VAL A 224 7.97 -5.18 -5.48
CA VAL A 224 6.98 -4.13 -5.24
C VAL A 224 7.22 -3.47 -3.88
N ALA A 225 7.52 -4.25 -2.84
CA ALA A 225 7.79 -3.75 -1.50
C ALA A 225 9.04 -2.84 -1.45
N ALA A 226 10.12 -3.22 -2.15
CA ALA A 226 11.32 -2.41 -2.26
C ALA A 226 11.04 -1.03 -2.88
N LEU A 227 10.21 -0.98 -3.93
CA LEU A 227 9.80 0.29 -4.52
C LEU A 227 8.90 1.11 -3.59
N ILE A 228 7.99 0.47 -2.85
CA ILE A 228 7.15 1.16 -1.86
C ILE A 228 8.03 1.81 -0.78
N VAL A 229 9.03 1.10 -0.26
CA VAL A 229 9.98 1.66 0.71
C VAL A 229 10.75 2.83 0.12
N ALA A 230 11.26 2.70 -1.10
CA ALA A 230 11.97 3.79 -1.78
C ALA A 230 11.08 5.03 -1.97
N LEU A 231 9.80 4.84 -2.32
CA LEU A 231 8.83 5.92 -2.40
C LEU A 231 8.56 6.56 -1.03
N LEU A 232 8.36 5.76 0.02
CA LEU A 232 8.11 6.28 1.36
C LEU A 232 9.33 6.96 1.97
N ASP A 233 10.55 6.51 1.66
CA ASP A 233 11.78 7.07 2.23
C ASP A 233 12.30 8.31 1.49
N SER A 234 11.83 8.53 0.25
CA SER A 234 12.20 9.67 -0.59
C SER A 234 11.21 10.83 -0.43
N PRO A 235 11.62 12.07 -0.76
CA PRO A 235 10.69 13.20 -0.83
C PRO A 235 9.65 12.97 -1.94
N LEU A 236 8.40 12.64 -1.56
CA LEU A 236 7.32 12.34 -2.52
C LEU A 236 6.61 13.59 -3.07
N ALA A 237 6.83 14.76 -2.49
CA ALA A 237 6.07 15.95 -2.86
C ALA A 237 6.04 16.23 -4.38
N PRO A 238 7.15 16.08 -5.13
CA PRO A 238 7.11 16.27 -6.59
C PRO A 238 6.34 15.21 -7.36
N ALA A 239 6.16 14.02 -6.77
CA ALA A 239 5.45 12.89 -7.37
C ALA A 239 4.02 12.70 -6.81
N SER A 240 3.58 13.60 -5.92
CA SER A 240 2.25 13.50 -5.32
C SER A 240 1.16 13.61 -6.39
N GLY A 241 0.20 12.67 -6.38
CA GLY A 241 -0.81 12.50 -7.40
C GLY A 241 -0.40 11.58 -8.55
N ALA A 242 0.88 11.21 -8.66
CA ALA A 242 1.32 10.34 -9.74
C ALA A 242 0.80 8.89 -9.56
N ASN A 243 0.44 8.28 -10.70
CA ASN A 243 0.29 6.84 -10.82
C ASN A 243 1.54 6.26 -11.50
N ILE A 244 2.18 5.30 -10.86
CA ILE A 244 3.41 4.66 -11.33
C ILE A 244 3.08 3.23 -11.79
N PRO A 245 2.95 2.99 -13.11
CA PRO A 245 2.72 1.66 -13.63
C PRO A 245 4.00 0.82 -13.58
N LEU A 246 3.88 -0.44 -13.12
CA LEU A 246 4.97 -1.41 -13.13
C LEU A 246 4.65 -2.49 -14.16
N PHE A 247 5.32 -2.43 -15.30
CA PHE A 247 5.16 -3.45 -16.33
C PHE A 247 6.01 -4.67 -15.97
N SER A 248 5.35 -5.82 -15.88
CA SER A 248 5.99 -7.12 -15.66
C SER A 248 6.31 -7.76 -17.00
N ASN A 249 7.22 -7.15 -17.74
CA ASN A 249 7.67 -7.70 -19.01
C ASN A 249 8.68 -8.82 -18.71
N ALA A 250 8.21 -10.06 -18.70
CA ALA A 250 9.07 -11.22 -18.76
C ALA A 250 9.14 -11.69 -20.22
#